data_f9b4f2757735ad656619b1fdc186c0d8
#
_entry.id   f9b4f2757735ad656619b1fdc186c0d8
#
_cell.length_a   1.000
_cell.length_b   1.000
_cell.length_c   1.000
_cell.angle_alpha   90.00
_cell.angle_beta   90.00
_cell.angle_gamma   90.00
#
_symmetry.space_group_name_H-M   'P 1'
#
loop_
_entity.id
_entity.type
_entity.pdbx_description
1 polymer ?
#
loop_
_entity_poly.entity_id
_entity_poly.type
_entity_poly.pdbx_seq_one_letter_code
_entity_poly.pdbx_strand_id
1 'polypeptide(L)'
;MKKFKALLPIFIFWASIFAQDQFNNEFDYSQIIKVPDLSFVNQVYTGLDILEQMDFRILENKTIGVLCNQTAVNRNGRHLLELIGTHSNIEVAAIFEPEFGLWGIDDKRTKLIGNDRIDPVTGAKIYSLIERSVYPPDWIMSELDIVLIDIQDTGVRYSTYIPSITKFLESASDHEVSVILLDRPNPLGGLKIEGPLPRTEYQSYEAYHLLPIRHGLTIAEIIIMVNEMGWVKDLKRANLMIVPMANWTRDQYFDDTKLPWKKPAPYINDLHTLLMFSGLDLFRGTNINVGFGTDHPYLWFGSPWLAAGYFSEKLDRLKLPGVEFKEVTYRPVGSPYYNRVPQYDGRSCSGLEIIITDQDLVKPVETATTIITLMNQLHPREFQWRGHDYIDKLFGSDMLRVFVAQKKPPSYLSPQWMHDEMKFSEFRKSFLLYN
;
A
#
# COMPACT_ATOMS: atom_id res chain seq x y z
N MET A 1 16.11 -2.29 -28.38
CA MET A 1 16.61 -3.43 -27.59
C MET A 1 17.90 -3.00 -26.89
N LYS A 2 17.82 -2.34 -25.73
CA LYS A 2 18.96 -2.11 -24.81
C LYS A 2 18.65 -2.89 -23.53
N LYS A 3 19.54 -3.80 -23.22
CA LYS A 3 19.44 -4.83 -22.19
C LYS A 3 19.36 -4.19 -20.80
N PHE A 4 18.31 -4.51 -20.05
CA PHE A 4 18.28 -4.43 -18.58
C PHE A 4 19.45 -5.26 -18.01
N LYS A 5 20.53 -4.61 -17.62
CA LYS A 5 21.68 -5.21 -16.93
C LYS A 5 21.99 -4.43 -15.66
N ALA A 6 21.04 -4.32 -14.74
CA ALA A 6 21.32 -3.66 -13.46
C ALA A 6 20.54 -4.22 -12.26
N LEU A 7 20.14 -5.50 -12.29
CA LEU A 7 19.38 -6.13 -11.20
C LEU A 7 20.11 -7.31 -10.53
N LEU A 8 21.43 -7.49 -10.73
CA LEU A 8 22.10 -8.72 -10.34
C LEU A 8 22.90 -8.72 -9.02
N PRO A 9 23.18 -7.64 -8.25
CA PRO A 9 23.92 -7.81 -6.98
C PRO A 9 23.04 -8.09 -5.75
N ILE A 10 21.72 -7.86 -5.79
CA ILE A 10 20.85 -8.02 -4.61
C ILE A 10 20.58 -9.51 -4.28
N PHE A 11 20.85 -10.41 -5.21
CA PHE A 11 20.34 -11.77 -5.20
C PHE A 11 21.09 -12.79 -4.32
N ILE A 12 22.30 -12.51 -3.85
CA ILE A 12 23.09 -13.50 -3.07
C ILE A 12 22.84 -13.38 -1.56
N PHE A 13 22.27 -12.29 -1.07
CA PHE A 13 22.10 -12.03 0.37
C PHE A 13 20.83 -12.62 0.99
N TRP A 14 19.84 -13.00 0.19
CA TRP A 14 18.51 -13.36 0.67
C TRP A 14 18.39 -14.74 1.33
N ALA A 15 19.27 -15.68 1.00
CA ALA A 15 19.28 -17.01 1.64
C ALA A 15 19.83 -16.98 3.07
N SER A 16 20.61 -15.95 3.43
CA SER A 16 21.20 -15.79 4.77
C SER A 16 20.37 -14.91 5.72
N ILE A 17 19.34 -14.19 5.25
CA ILE A 17 18.52 -13.29 6.06
C ILE A 17 17.67 -14.03 7.10
N PHE A 18 17.36 -15.30 6.88
CA PHE A 18 16.69 -16.15 7.86
C PHE A 18 17.66 -17.06 8.65
N ALA A 19 18.97 -16.89 8.50
CA ALA A 19 19.93 -17.51 9.41
C ALA A 19 19.91 -16.72 10.73
N GLN A 20 19.45 -17.35 11.76
CA GLN A 20 19.07 -16.84 13.08
C GLN A 20 20.17 -16.12 13.90
N ASP A 21 21.42 -16.00 13.38
CA ASP A 21 22.60 -15.64 14.20
C ASP A 21 23.19 -14.25 13.98
N GLN A 22 22.55 -13.35 13.20
CA GLN A 22 23.12 -12.01 12.93
C GLN A 22 22.25 -10.80 13.35
N PHE A 23 21.12 -11.00 14.02
CA PHE A 23 20.19 -9.92 14.37
C PHE A 23 20.22 -9.55 15.86
N ASN A 24 21.39 -9.13 16.35
CA ASN A 24 21.52 -8.42 17.62
C ASN A 24 21.65 -6.90 17.45
N ASN A 25 21.19 -6.33 16.32
CA ASN A 25 21.14 -4.89 16.18
C ASN A 25 19.79 -4.42 16.72
N GLU A 26 19.77 -3.91 17.95
CA GLU A 26 18.67 -3.07 18.43
C GLU A 26 18.56 -1.86 17.50
N PHE A 27 17.35 -1.55 17.06
CA PHE A 27 17.06 -0.35 16.28
C PHE A 27 17.51 0.89 17.05
N ASP A 28 18.19 1.82 16.37
CA ASP A 28 18.61 3.09 16.97
C ASP A 28 17.41 4.04 17.11
N TYR A 29 16.76 3.99 18.28
CA TYR A 29 15.63 4.86 18.60
C TYR A 29 15.98 6.36 18.64
N SER A 30 17.25 6.76 18.51
CA SER A 30 17.65 8.16 18.39
C SER A 30 17.10 8.84 17.14
N GLN A 31 16.74 8.05 16.11
CA GLN A 31 16.13 8.50 14.87
C GLN A 31 14.63 8.83 15.03
N ILE A 32 14.02 8.50 16.16
CA ILE A 32 12.61 8.80 16.43
C ILE A 32 12.50 10.14 17.16
N ILE A 33 11.77 11.07 16.55
CA ILE A 33 11.51 12.37 17.15
C ILE A 33 10.64 12.19 18.40
N LYS A 34 11.04 12.85 19.50
CA LYS A 34 10.26 12.80 20.74
C LYS A 34 8.92 13.48 20.56
N VAL A 35 7.85 12.73 20.77
CA VAL A 35 6.49 13.25 20.73
C VAL A 35 6.18 14.00 22.01
N PRO A 36 5.46 15.14 21.96
CA PRO A 36 4.85 15.76 23.15
C PRO A 36 3.97 14.74 23.87
N ASP A 37 3.90 14.84 25.20
CA ASP A 37 3.00 13.99 25.98
C ASP A 37 1.54 14.34 25.68
N LEU A 38 0.86 13.47 24.94
CA LEU A 38 -0.54 13.58 24.55
C LEU A 38 -1.41 12.49 25.18
N SER A 39 -0.88 11.77 26.15
CA SER A 39 -1.56 10.63 26.81
C SER A 39 -2.89 11.01 27.49
N PHE A 40 -3.07 12.28 27.82
CA PHE A 40 -4.32 12.83 28.39
C PHE A 40 -5.43 13.05 27.37
N VAL A 41 -5.16 12.89 26.07
CA VAL A 41 -6.12 13.08 24.99
C VAL A 41 -6.39 11.73 24.34
N ASN A 42 -7.61 11.22 24.48
CA ASN A 42 -8.01 9.95 23.85
C ASN A 42 -8.34 10.16 22.35
N GLN A 43 -7.33 10.54 21.58
CA GLN A 43 -7.43 10.78 20.13
C GLN A 43 -6.11 10.43 19.46
N VAL A 44 -6.18 9.88 18.26
CA VAL A 44 -4.99 9.61 17.43
C VAL A 44 -4.50 10.90 16.81
N TYR A 45 -3.19 11.12 16.87
CA TYR A 45 -2.46 12.17 16.17
C TYR A 45 -1.50 11.53 15.16
N THR A 46 -1.57 11.93 13.91
CA THR A 46 -0.62 11.50 12.88
C THR A 46 0.73 12.18 13.05
N GLY A 47 1.78 11.70 12.37
CA GLY A 47 3.06 12.39 12.34
C GLY A 47 2.94 13.84 11.87
N LEU A 48 1.99 14.13 10.95
CA LEU A 48 1.71 15.51 10.53
C LEU A 48 1.14 16.36 11.67
N ASP A 49 0.20 15.81 12.45
CA ASP A 49 -0.35 16.53 13.61
C ASP A 49 0.75 16.84 14.65
N ILE A 50 1.68 15.90 14.85
CA ILE A 50 2.81 16.07 15.76
C ILE A 50 3.76 17.16 15.23
N LEU A 51 4.09 17.13 13.94
CA LEU A 51 4.94 18.14 13.32
C LEU A 51 4.30 19.54 13.40
N GLU A 52 2.99 19.65 13.19
CA GLU A 52 2.23 20.90 13.37
C GLU A 52 2.30 21.41 14.83
N GLN A 53 2.15 20.52 15.83
CA GLN A 53 2.31 20.91 17.25
C GLN A 53 3.72 21.35 17.60
N MET A 54 4.74 20.88 16.88
CA MET A 54 6.12 21.33 17.01
C MET A 54 6.40 22.62 16.22
N ASP A 55 5.34 23.22 15.64
CA ASP A 55 5.44 24.44 14.82
C ASP A 55 6.45 24.31 13.67
N PHE A 56 6.55 23.12 13.09
CA PHE A 56 7.47 22.77 11.99
C PHE A 56 8.96 23.09 12.23
N ARG A 57 9.39 23.30 13.49
CA ARG A 57 10.74 23.80 13.86
C ARG A 57 11.88 22.98 13.27
N ILE A 58 11.71 21.69 13.07
CA ILE A 58 12.75 20.81 12.48
C ILE A 58 13.02 21.11 11.00
N LEU A 59 12.15 21.89 10.35
CA LEU A 59 12.25 22.29 8.94
C LEU A 59 12.73 23.74 8.77
N GLU A 60 12.88 24.50 9.87
CA GLU A 60 13.25 25.90 9.81
C GLU A 60 14.62 26.12 9.15
N ASN A 61 14.70 27.10 8.26
CA ASN A 61 15.90 27.46 7.49
C ASN A 61 16.47 26.28 6.67
N LYS A 62 15.56 25.41 6.19
CA LYS A 62 15.89 24.27 5.34
C LYS A 62 15.23 24.38 3.98
N THR A 63 15.97 23.94 2.97
CA THR A 63 15.45 23.72 1.61
C THR A 63 14.91 22.31 1.54
N ILE A 64 13.59 22.15 1.38
CA ILE A 64 12.95 20.86 1.46
C ILE A 64 12.32 20.43 0.13
N GLY A 65 12.41 19.12 -0.14
CA GLY A 65 11.55 18.43 -1.10
C GLY A 65 10.41 17.73 -0.37
N VAL A 66 9.20 17.77 -0.90
CA VAL A 66 8.02 17.17 -0.26
C VAL A 66 7.46 16.05 -1.13
N LEU A 67 7.48 14.82 -0.64
CA LEU A 67 6.78 13.68 -1.25
C LEU A 67 5.44 13.50 -0.56
N CYS A 68 4.36 13.86 -1.24
CA CYS A 68 3.01 13.78 -0.67
C CYS A 68 1.93 13.60 -1.74
N ASN A 69 0.71 13.30 -1.29
CA ASN A 69 -0.49 13.28 -2.13
C ASN A 69 -1.70 13.78 -1.33
N GLN A 70 -2.91 13.64 -1.88
CA GLN A 70 -4.18 14.07 -1.27
C GLN A 70 -4.42 13.54 0.15
N THR A 71 -3.69 12.51 0.58
CA THR A 71 -3.84 11.94 1.92
C THR A 71 -3.02 12.65 2.99
N ALA A 72 -2.11 13.54 2.59
CA ALA A 72 -1.26 14.31 3.50
C ALA A 72 -2.05 15.41 4.22
N VAL A 73 -3.05 15.02 5.00
CA VAL A 73 -3.90 15.94 5.78
C VAL A 73 -3.75 15.70 7.27
N ASN A 74 -3.81 16.79 8.05
CA ASN A 74 -3.90 16.69 9.50
C ASN A 74 -5.30 16.22 9.94
N ARG A 75 -5.49 15.98 11.22
CA ARG A 75 -6.77 15.56 11.81
C ARG A 75 -7.95 16.51 11.53
N ASN A 76 -7.66 17.78 11.21
CA ASN A 76 -8.65 18.78 10.87
C ASN A 76 -8.93 18.86 9.35
N GLY A 77 -8.31 17.99 8.56
CA GLY A 77 -8.46 17.91 7.11
C GLY A 77 -7.64 18.95 6.32
N ARG A 78 -6.74 19.71 6.97
CA ARG A 78 -5.85 20.67 6.30
C ARG A 78 -4.64 19.93 5.72
N HIS A 79 -4.31 20.26 4.48
CA HIS A 79 -3.22 19.60 3.76
C HIS A 79 -1.84 20.10 4.21
N LEU A 80 -0.83 19.24 4.20
CA LEU A 80 0.56 19.52 4.56
C LEU A 80 1.09 20.80 3.86
N LEU A 81 0.88 20.93 2.54
CA LEU A 81 1.35 22.10 1.78
C LEU A 81 0.67 23.40 2.23
N GLU A 82 -0.61 23.34 2.60
CA GLU A 82 -1.32 24.52 3.15
C GLU A 82 -0.74 24.93 4.51
N LEU A 83 -0.35 23.95 5.33
CA LEU A 83 0.25 24.19 6.64
C LEU A 83 1.66 24.77 6.50
N ILE A 84 2.52 24.15 5.70
CA ILE A 84 3.91 24.62 5.51
C ILE A 84 3.92 25.99 4.83
N GLY A 85 3.04 26.26 3.86
CA GLY A 85 3.00 27.52 3.12
C GLY A 85 2.70 28.75 3.99
N THR A 86 2.32 28.57 5.26
CA THR A 86 2.18 29.68 6.23
C THR A 86 3.49 30.04 6.94
N HIS A 87 4.58 29.27 6.75
CA HIS A 87 5.87 29.43 7.42
C HIS A 87 6.91 29.99 6.44
N SER A 88 7.19 31.29 6.55
CA SER A 88 8.11 32.00 5.63
C SER A 88 9.59 31.60 5.79
N ASN A 89 9.93 30.86 6.84
CA ASN A 89 11.28 30.36 7.14
C ASN A 89 11.51 28.91 6.68
N ILE A 90 10.56 28.34 5.90
CA ILE A 90 10.68 27.03 5.29
C ILE A 90 10.61 27.19 3.77
N GLU A 91 11.65 26.76 3.06
CA GLU A 91 11.71 26.80 1.61
C GLU A 91 11.31 25.44 1.01
N VAL A 92 10.16 25.40 0.32
CA VAL A 92 9.76 24.23 -0.46
C VAL A 92 10.31 24.38 -1.87
N ALA A 93 11.40 23.67 -2.20
CA ALA A 93 12.04 23.74 -3.51
C ALA A 93 11.36 22.84 -4.55
N ALA A 94 10.83 21.70 -4.11
CA ALA A 94 10.19 20.71 -5.00
C ALA A 94 9.06 19.96 -4.30
N ILE A 95 8.01 19.63 -5.05
CA ILE A 95 6.96 18.71 -4.65
C ILE A 95 7.02 17.50 -5.57
N PHE A 96 7.00 16.31 -4.98
CA PHE A 96 6.97 15.05 -5.71
C PHE A 96 5.61 14.38 -5.50
N GLU A 97 4.95 14.05 -6.59
CA GLU A 97 3.68 13.33 -6.56
C GLU A 97 3.87 11.86 -6.92
N PRO A 98 3.34 10.94 -6.09
CA PRO A 98 3.34 9.52 -6.41
C PRO A 98 2.23 9.17 -7.42
N GLU A 99 1.97 7.88 -7.60
CA GLU A 99 0.84 7.39 -8.38
C GLU A 99 -0.46 8.11 -8.01
N PHE A 100 -1.28 8.42 -9.00
CA PHE A 100 -2.55 9.18 -8.91
C PHE A 100 -2.40 10.70 -8.68
N GLY A 101 -1.19 11.23 -8.68
CA GLY A 101 -0.95 12.68 -8.60
C GLY A 101 -1.07 13.27 -7.20
N LEU A 102 -0.80 14.57 -7.11
CA LEU A 102 -0.78 15.31 -5.83
C LEU A 102 -2.14 15.39 -5.16
N TRP A 103 -3.21 15.62 -5.94
CA TRP A 103 -4.56 15.83 -5.41
C TRP A 103 -5.52 14.68 -5.67
N GLY A 104 -5.02 13.58 -6.24
CA GLY A 104 -5.86 12.51 -6.75
C GLY A 104 -6.49 12.84 -8.09
N ILE A 105 -7.06 11.83 -8.76
CA ILE A 105 -7.54 11.94 -10.14
C ILE A 105 -8.78 12.84 -10.26
N ASP A 106 -9.65 12.83 -9.25
CA ASP A 106 -10.98 13.46 -9.29
C ASP A 106 -11.01 14.88 -8.69
N ASP A 107 -9.90 15.38 -8.13
CA ASP A 107 -9.88 16.68 -7.46
C ASP A 107 -9.76 17.83 -8.47
N LYS A 108 -10.59 18.86 -8.25
CA LYS A 108 -10.55 20.09 -9.06
C LYS A 108 -9.20 20.79 -9.02
N ARG A 109 -8.44 20.66 -7.93
CA ARG A 109 -7.09 21.22 -7.76
C ARG A 109 -6.10 20.67 -8.78
N THR A 110 -6.25 19.44 -9.22
CA THR A 110 -5.45 18.84 -10.31
C THR A 110 -5.54 19.66 -11.59
N LYS A 111 -6.71 20.27 -11.88
CA LYS A 111 -6.91 21.15 -13.02
C LYS A 111 -6.32 22.55 -12.84
N LEU A 112 -6.14 22.99 -11.58
CA LEU A 112 -5.60 24.32 -11.25
C LEU A 112 -4.06 24.38 -11.33
N ILE A 113 -3.36 23.24 -11.28
CA ILE A 113 -1.90 23.17 -11.37
C ILE A 113 -1.39 23.71 -12.72
N GLY A 114 -2.22 23.62 -13.78
CA GLY A 114 -1.87 24.12 -15.10
C GLY A 114 -0.69 23.38 -15.76
N ASN A 115 -0.25 23.90 -16.90
CA ASN A 115 0.86 23.29 -17.66
C ASN A 115 2.23 23.49 -17.01
N ASP A 116 2.41 24.53 -16.22
CA ASP A 116 3.67 24.84 -15.55
C ASP A 116 3.92 23.98 -14.31
N ARG A 117 2.88 23.30 -13.82
CA ARG A 117 2.95 22.38 -12.67
C ARG A 117 3.56 23.04 -11.42
N ILE A 118 3.07 24.22 -11.08
CA ILE A 118 3.49 24.98 -9.89
C ILE A 118 2.37 24.92 -8.86
N ASP A 119 2.72 24.58 -7.62
CA ASP A 119 1.78 24.65 -6.50
C ASP A 119 1.51 26.11 -6.11
N PRO A 120 0.23 26.55 -6.09
CA PRO A 120 -0.09 27.95 -5.85
C PRO A 120 0.16 28.42 -4.41
N VAL A 121 0.33 27.50 -3.46
CA VAL A 121 0.54 27.81 -2.04
C VAL A 121 2.01 28.01 -1.73
N THR A 122 2.85 27.09 -2.16
CA THR A 122 4.29 27.10 -1.86
C THR A 122 5.13 27.74 -2.97
N GLY A 123 4.58 27.87 -4.19
CA GLY A 123 5.33 28.28 -5.38
C GLY A 123 6.25 27.20 -5.93
N ALA A 124 6.32 26.04 -5.31
CA ALA A 124 7.20 24.96 -5.70
C ALA A 124 6.71 24.23 -6.96
N LYS A 125 7.67 23.75 -7.75
CA LYS A 125 7.36 22.92 -8.93
C LYS A 125 7.02 21.50 -8.53
N ILE A 126 6.00 20.92 -9.19
CA ILE A 126 5.51 19.58 -8.97
C ILE A 126 6.10 18.63 -10.00
N TYR A 127 6.73 17.55 -9.53
CA TYR A 127 7.36 16.50 -10.34
C TYR A 127 6.61 15.19 -10.19
N SER A 128 6.17 14.62 -11.31
CA SER A 128 5.56 13.29 -11.33
C SER A 128 6.63 12.20 -11.39
N LEU A 129 6.54 11.23 -10.50
CA LEU A 129 7.47 10.11 -10.46
C LEU A 129 7.11 9.01 -11.46
N ILE A 130 5.88 9.00 -11.98
CA ILE A 130 5.37 7.93 -12.85
C ILE A 130 5.77 8.14 -14.32
N GLU A 131 5.73 9.38 -14.79
CA GLU A 131 5.84 9.67 -16.23
C GLU A 131 7.25 9.54 -16.80
N ARG A 132 8.31 9.74 -16.01
CA ARG A 132 9.69 9.85 -16.52
C ARG A 132 10.73 9.05 -15.74
N SER A 133 10.58 8.92 -14.45
CA SER A 133 11.55 8.22 -13.59
C SER A 133 10.87 7.77 -12.32
N VAL A 134 11.25 6.59 -11.85
CA VAL A 134 10.87 6.08 -10.52
C VAL A 134 11.68 6.78 -9.42
N TYR A 135 12.81 7.42 -9.78
CA TYR A 135 13.67 8.18 -8.87
C TYR A 135 13.42 9.68 -9.00
N PRO A 136 13.56 10.45 -7.90
CA PRO A 136 13.63 11.90 -7.99
C PRO A 136 14.87 12.30 -8.81
N PRO A 137 14.82 13.44 -9.57
CA PRO A 137 15.96 13.88 -10.36
C PRO A 137 17.16 14.26 -9.48
N ASP A 138 18.37 13.77 -9.83
CA ASP A 138 19.61 14.01 -9.09
C ASP A 138 19.90 15.51 -8.87
N TRP A 139 19.66 16.33 -9.89
CA TRP A 139 19.92 17.77 -9.80
C TRP A 139 19.00 18.50 -8.83
N ILE A 140 17.80 17.94 -8.53
CA ILE A 140 16.94 18.49 -7.47
C ILE A 140 17.45 18.00 -6.11
N MET A 141 17.73 16.70 -6.01
CA MET A 141 18.18 16.11 -4.75
C MET A 141 19.42 16.79 -4.20
N SER A 142 20.36 17.18 -5.08
CA SER A 142 21.59 17.88 -4.66
C SER A 142 21.36 19.30 -4.10
N GLU A 143 20.17 19.87 -4.27
CA GLU A 143 19.80 21.19 -3.73
C GLU A 143 19.02 21.11 -2.41
N LEU A 144 18.64 19.89 -1.96
CA LEU A 144 17.81 19.72 -0.79
C LEU A 144 18.64 19.44 0.47
N ASP A 145 18.19 20.01 1.58
CA ASP A 145 18.61 19.58 2.93
C ASP A 145 17.81 18.35 3.41
N ILE A 146 16.51 18.35 3.11
CA ILE A 146 15.55 17.39 3.65
C ILE A 146 14.56 16.95 2.56
N VAL A 147 14.23 15.65 2.54
CA VAL A 147 13.00 15.15 1.92
C VAL A 147 11.99 14.84 3.02
N LEU A 148 10.87 15.58 3.02
CA LEU A 148 9.73 15.34 3.90
C LEU A 148 8.73 14.44 3.21
N ILE A 149 8.32 13.35 3.87
CA ILE A 149 7.41 12.35 3.29
C ILE A 149 6.15 12.25 4.15
N ASP A 150 4.99 12.43 3.52
CA ASP A 150 3.68 12.27 4.15
C ASP A 150 2.68 11.63 3.20
N ILE A 151 2.44 10.33 3.36
CA ILE A 151 1.54 9.52 2.52
C ILE A 151 0.84 8.49 3.38
N GLN A 152 -0.48 8.35 3.22
CA GLN A 152 -1.26 7.26 3.81
C GLN A 152 -1.05 5.98 3.01
N ASP A 153 -0.39 4.98 3.61
CA ASP A 153 -0.31 3.64 3.05
C ASP A 153 -1.65 2.89 3.15
N THR A 154 -1.79 1.84 2.35
CA THR A 154 -2.99 1.00 2.29
C THR A 154 -2.98 -0.17 3.27
N GLY A 155 -1.84 -0.46 3.89
CA GLY A 155 -1.67 -1.67 4.74
C GLY A 155 -1.50 -2.96 3.92
N VAL A 156 -1.33 -2.85 2.60
CA VAL A 156 -1.28 -3.97 1.67
C VAL A 156 -0.03 -3.90 0.79
N ARG A 157 0.65 -5.03 0.61
CA ARG A 157 1.88 -5.16 -0.18
C ARG A 157 1.81 -4.56 -1.59
N TYR A 158 0.63 -4.54 -2.19
CA TYR A 158 0.42 -4.00 -3.54
C TYR A 158 0.53 -2.48 -3.63
N SER A 159 0.67 -1.79 -2.49
CA SER A 159 0.84 -0.35 -2.44
C SER A 159 2.09 0.09 -3.18
N THR A 160 1.92 0.98 -4.15
CA THR A 160 3.02 1.55 -4.94
C THR A 160 3.78 2.64 -4.17
N TYR A 161 3.27 3.06 -3.02
CA TYR A 161 3.91 4.08 -2.18
C TYR A 161 5.17 3.58 -1.52
N ILE A 162 5.18 2.31 -1.05
CA ILE A 162 6.36 1.70 -0.42
C ILE A 162 7.57 1.67 -1.37
N PRO A 163 7.47 1.14 -2.61
CA PRO A 163 8.54 1.23 -3.59
C PRO A 163 8.96 2.67 -3.89
N SER A 164 8.00 3.61 -4.01
CA SER A 164 8.30 5.01 -4.27
C SER A 164 9.15 5.62 -3.15
N ILE A 165 8.78 5.41 -1.89
CA ILE A 165 9.55 5.90 -0.73
C ILE A 165 10.93 5.24 -0.68
N THR A 166 11.02 3.94 -0.99
CA THR A 166 12.33 3.25 -1.08
C THR A 166 13.26 3.94 -2.07
N LYS A 167 12.75 4.38 -3.24
CA LYS A 167 13.54 5.12 -4.23
C LYS A 167 14.00 6.49 -3.73
N PHE A 168 13.21 7.13 -2.87
CA PHE A 168 13.65 8.35 -2.18
C PHE A 168 14.75 8.07 -1.16
N LEU A 169 14.68 6.99 -0.38
CA LEU A 169 15.77 6.59 0.51
C LEU A 169 17.08 6.36 -0.24
N GLU A 170 17.02 5.62 -1.35
CA GLU A 170 18.16 5.35 -2.20
C GLU A 170 18.79 6.65 -2.74
N SER A 171 17.96 7.55 -3.29
CA SER A 171 18.44 8.83 -3.82
C SER A 171 18.94 9.75 -2.72
N ALA A 172 18.25 9.83 -1.58
CA ALA A 172 18.68 10.63 -0.44
C ALA A 172 20.04 10.17 0.11
N SER A 173 20.26 8.86 0.17
CA SER A 173 21.53 8.28 0.58
C SER A 173 22.68 8.61 -0.40
N ASP A 174 22.40 8.65 -1.71
CA ASP A 174 23.40 8.99 -2.73
C ASP A 174 23.81 10.49 -2.68
N HIS A 175 22.89 11.36 -2.22
CA HIS A 175 23.10 12.82 -2.15
C HIS A 175 23.30 13.35 -0.72
N GLU A 176 23.41 12.49 0.29
CA GLU A 176 23.55 12.84 1.70
C GLU A 176 22.41 13.73 2.23
N VAL A 177 21.22 13.60 1.65
CA VAL A 177 20.00 14.33 2.06
C VAL A 177 19.32 13.59 3.20
N SER A 178 18.84 14.31 4.21
CA SER A 178 18.08 13.71 5.32
C SER A 178 16.64 13.41 4.87
N VAL A 179 16.08 12.28 5.33
CA VAL A 179 14.68 11.93 5.10
C VAL A 179 13.90 12.03 6.40
N ILE A 180 12.82 12.80 6.40
CA ILE A 180 11.85 12.88 7.51
C ILE A 180 10.54 12.25 7.04
N LEU A 181 10.11 11.18 7.70
CA LEU A 181 8.85 10.51 7.40
C LEU A 181 7.85 10.74 8.52
N LEU A 182 6.67 11.24 8.14
CA LEU A 182 5.53 11.46 9.03
C LEU A 182 4.68 10.19 9.05
N ASP A 183 4.61 9.50 10.19
CA ASP A 183 3.90 8.23 10.25
C ASP A 183 2.38 8.41 10.29
N ARG A 184 1.68 7.40 9.77
CA ARG A 184 0.23 7.32 9.68
C ARG A 184 -0.26 5.94 10.08
N PRO A 185 -1.53 5.83 10.59
CA PRO A 185 -2.11 4.54 10.94
C PRO A 185 -2.06 3.55 9.77
N ASN A 186 -1.78 2.29 10.07
CA ASN A 186 -2.16 1.25 9.12
C ASN A 186 -3.69 1.15 9.14
N PRO A 187 -4.38 1.44 8.01
CA PRO A 187 -5.84 1.52 8.02
C PRO A 187 -6.53 0.17 8.28
N LEU A 188 -5.82 -0.93 8.06
CA LEU A 188 -6.29 -2.29 8.34
C LEU A 188 -5.88 -2.79 9.74
N GLY A 189 -5.38 -1.90 10.60
CA GLY A 189 -4.83 -2.26 11.90
C GLY A 189 -3.46 -2.92 11.82
N GLY A 190 -2.83 -3.13 12.97
CA GLY A 190 -1.47 -3.67 13.08
C GLY A 190 -1.40 -5.12 13.56
N LEU A 191 -2.52 -5.74 13.98
CA LEU A 191 -2.50 -7.08 14.55
C LEU A 191 -2.48 -8.19 13.49
N LYS A 192 -3.25 -8.02 12.41
CA LYS A 192 -3.48 -9.09 11.43
C LYS A 192 -2.44 -9.09 10.31
N ILE A 193 -1.93 -10.28 10.06
CA ILE A 193 -1.03 -10.59 8.95
C ILE A 193 -1.74 -11.64 8.11
N GLU A 194 -1.71 -11.52 6.78
CA GLU A 194 -2.33 -12.52 5.91
C GLU A 194 -1.59 -12.63 4.56
N GLY A 195 -1.43 -13.86 4.10
CA GLY A 195 -0.86 -14.20 2.81
C GLY A 195 0.63 -14.52 2.83
N PRO A 196 1.14 -15.12 1.74
CA PRO A 196 2.52 -15.58 1.66
C PRO A 196 3.53 -14.44 1.55
N LEU A 197 4.75 -14.70 1.98
CA LEU A 197 5.92 -13.89 1.61
C LEU A 197 6.26 -14.12 0.13
N PRO A 198 6.68 -13.08 -0.61
CA PRO A 198 7.10 -13.27 -1.99
C PRO A 198 8.42 -14.03 -2.05
N ARG A 199 8.52 -14.98 -2.97
CA ARG A 199 9.79 -15.62 -3.32
C ARG A 199 10.58 -14.73 -4.28
N THR A 200 11.87 -14.82 -4.24
CA THR A 200 12.80 -13.96 -5.00
C THR A 200 12.52 -13.96 -6.51
N GLU A 201 12.19 -15.11 -7.07
CA GLU A 201 11.90 -15.28 -8.50
C GLU A 201 10.60 -14.60 -8.95
N TYR A 202 9.72 -14.24 -8.01
CA TYR A 202 8.44 -13.56 -8.27
C TYR A 202 8.41 -12.10 -7.81
N GLN A 203 9.58 -11.55 -7.43
CA GLN A 203 9.66 -10.13 -7.11
C GLN A 203 9.18 -9.27 -8.27
N SER A 204 8.40 -8.26 -7.94
CA SER A 204 7.79 -7.33 -8.88
C SER A 204 7.59 -5.98 -8.21
N TYR A 205 7.01 -5.03 -8.91
CA TYR A 205 6.65 -3.76 -8.31
C TYR A 205 5.56 -3.90 -7.23
N GLU A 206 4.64 -4.87 -7.40
CA GLU A 206 3.59 -5.22 -6.43
C GLU A 206 4.09 -6.15 -5.30
N ALA A 207 5.27 -6.71 -5.44
CA ALA A 207 5.94 -7.56 -4.45
C ALA A 207 7.40 -7.11 -4.29
N TYR A 208 7.59 -5.80 -4.02
CA TYR A 208 8.89 -5.15 -4.04
C TYR A 208 9.76 -5.59 -2.86
N HIS A 209 9.18 -5.65 -1.68
CA HIS A 209 9.83 -6.11 -0.45
C HIS A 209 9.22 -7.42 0.06
N LEU A 210 9.91 -8.07 1.01
CA LEU A 210 9.47 -9.31 1.67
C LEU A 210 8.36 -9.05 2.69
N LEU A 211 7.21 -8.63 2.19
CA LEU A 211 6.02 -8.39 3.00
C LEU A 211 4.95 -9.43 2.66
N PRO A 212 4.18 -9.93 3.63
CA PRO A 212 2.95 -10.64 3.34
C PRO A 212 1.94 -9.69 2.68
N ILE A 213 0.89 -10.22 2.08
CA ILE A 213 -0.10 -9.41 1.36
C ILE A 213 -0.71 -8.35 2.29
N ARG A 214 -1.19 -8.75 3.47
CA ARG A 214 -1.58 -7.86 4.57
C ARG A 214 -0.48 -7.92 5.63
N HIS A 215 0.27 -6.85 5.80
CA HIS A 215 1.52 -6.88 6.59
C HIS A 215 1.37 -6.40 8.05
N GLY A 216 0.31 -5.63 8.35
CA GLY A 216 0.06 -5.12 9.71
C GLY A 216 1.18 -4.22 10.26
N LEU A 217 1.87 -3.48 9.42
CA LEU A 217 2.88 -2.47 9.78
C LEU A 217 2.39 -1.08 9.38
N THR A 218 2.82 -0.03 10.09
CA THR A 218 2.69 1.35 9.61
C THR A 218 3.72 1.61 8.52
N ILE A 219 3.55 2.72 7.78
CA ILE A 219 4.51 3.08 6.74
C ILE A 219 5.90 3.34 7.33
N ALA A 220 5.99 3.98 8.51
CA ALA A 220 7.28 4.19 9.17
C ALA A 220 7.94 2.89 9.60
N GLU A 221 7.19 1.95 10.16
CA GLU A 221 7.71 0.62 10.55
C GLU A 221 8.28 -0.13 9.35
N ILE A 222 7.62 -0.05 8.17
CA ILE A 222 8.14 -0.64 6.93
C ILE A 222 9.43 0.06 6.49
N ILE A 223 9.44 1.38 6.48
CA ILE A 223 10.57 2.16 5.97
C ILE A 223 11.79 2.05 6.89
N ILE A 224 11.58 1.98 8.21
CA ILE A 224 12.64 1.62 9.17
C ILE A 224 13.20 0.24 8.81
N MET A 225 12.33 -0.76 8.66
CA MET A 225 12.75 -2.12 8.31
C MET A 225 13.54 -2.16 6.99
N VAL A 226 13.06 -1.47 5.96
CA VAL A 226 13.74 -1.36 4.65
C VAL A 226 15.11 -0.75 4.79
N ASN A 227 15.25 0.35 5.53
CA ASN A 227 16.50 1.07 5.73
C ASN A 227 17.49 0.24 6.56
N GLU A 228 17.05 -0.30 7.71
CA GLU A 228 17.89 -1.07 8.62
C GLU A 228 18.34 -2.40 8.03
N MET A 229 17.48 -3.07 7.27
CA MET A 229 17.81 -4.31 6.58
C MET A 229 18.65 -4.10 5.33
N GLY A 230 18.91 -2.85 4.95
CA GLY A 230 19.61 -2.54 3.71
C GLY A 230 18.87 -3.04 2.47
N TRP A 231 17.52 -3.04 2.50
CA TRP A 231 16.72 -3.41 1.33
C TRP A 231 16.61 -2.26 0.33
N VAL A 232 17.70 -1.57 0.17
CA VAL A 232 17.94 -0.42 -0.69
C VAL A 232 19.11 -0.72 -1.62
N LYS A 233 19.24 0.05 -2.69
CA LYS A 233 20.34 -0.08 -3.64
C LYS A 233 21.69 0.04 -2.91
N ASP A 234 22.62 -0.84 -3.27
CA ASP A 234 24.01 -0.87 -2.76
C ASP A 234 24.10 -1.00 -1.21
N LEU A 235 23.03 -1.43 -0.54
CA LEU A 235 22.93 -1.58 0.92
C LEU A 235 23.20 -0.28 1.70
N LYS A 236 23.13 0.88 1.04
CA LYS A 236 23.49 2.17 1.59
C LYS A 236 22.28 2.80 2.30
N ARG A 237 22.34 2.86 3.62
CA ARG A 237 21.27 3.43 4.46
C ARG A 237 21.16 4.95 4.30
N ALA A 238 19.92 5.45 4.25
CA ALA A 238 19.66 6.88 4.32
C ALA A 238 19.69 7.39 5.77
N ASN A 239 19.96 8.69 5.94
CA ASN A 239 19.75 9.38 7.20
C ASN A 239 18.23 9.59 7.38
N LEU A 240 17.57 8.63 8.06
CA LEU A 240 16.12 8.57 8.22
C LEU A 240 15.72 9.04 9.62
N MET A 241 14.80 9.99 9.70
CA MET A 241 14.13 10.41 10.93
C MET A 241 12.62 10.16 10.83
N ILE A 242 12.01 9.71 11.91
CA ILE A 242 10.58 9.43 11.98
C ILE A 242 9.89 10.42 12.92
N VAL A 243 8.81 11.03 12.45
CA VAL A 243 7.84 11.70 13.32
C VAL A 243 6.71 10.71 13.59
N PRO A 244 6.69 10.08 14.76
CA PRO A 244 5.73 9.02 15.05
C PRO A 244 4.34 9.59 15.33
N MET A 245 3.35 8.70 15.33
CA MET A 245 1.99 9.00 15.80
C MET A 245 1.93 9.04 17.34
N ALA A 246 0.87 9.66 17.85
CA ALA A 246 0.48 9.52 19.25
C ALA A 246 -0.89 8.85 19.37
N ASN A 247 -1.04 8.02 20.41
CA ASN A 247 -2.29 7.36 20.83
C ASN A 247 -2.90 6.37 19.81
N TRP A 248 -2.18 5.96 18.78
CA TRP A 248 -2.60 4.86 17.93
C TRP A 248 -2.13 3.52 18.53
N THR A 249 -3.02 2.55 18.52
CA THR A 249 -2.76 1.17 18.96
C THR A 249 -3.04 0.20 17.81
N ARG A 250 -2.37 -0.94 17.82
CA ARG A 250 -2.39 -1.89 16.69
C ARG A 250 -3.73 -2.56 16.44
N ASP A 251 -4.61 -2.58 17.43
CA ASP A 251 -5.97 -3.12 17.33
C ASP A 251 -6.95 -2.18 16.61
N GLN A 252 -6.59 -0.89 16.45
CA GLN A 252 -7.43 0.09 15.79
C GLN A 252 -7.41 -0.04 14.26
N TYR A 253 -8.59 -0.12 13.67
CA TYR A 253 -8.81 0.18 12.25
C TYR A 253 -8.87 1.69 12.02
N PHE A 254 -8.86 2.12 10.74
CA PHE A 254 -8.88 3.55 10.43
C PHE A 254 -10.09 4.27 11.03
N ASP A 255 -11.27 3.66 11.00
CA ASP A 255 -12.52 4.27 11.50
C ASP A 255 -12.47 4.52 13.01
N ASP A 256 -11.73 3.70 13.77
CA ASP A 256 -11.55 3.89 15.21
C ASP A 256 -10.71 5.14 15.52
N THR A 257 -9.84 5.54 14.61
CA THR A 257 -8.96 6.71 14.79
C THR A 257 -9.70 8.04 14.73
N LYS A 258 -10.88 8.07 14.10
CA LYS A 258 -11.67 9.30 13.82
C LYS A 258 -10.93 10.35 13.00
N LEU A 259 -9.88 9.94 12.29
CA LEU A 259 -9.19 10.78 11.31
C LEU A 259 -10.03 10.92 10.03
N PRO A 260 -9.88 12.03 9.29
CA PRO A 260 -10.62 12.23 8.05
C PRO A 260 -10.17 11.22 6.98
N TRP A 261 -11.09 10.38 6.50
CA TRP A 261 -10.79 9.47 5.40
C TRP A 261 -10.49 10.25 4.12
N LYS A 262 -9.32 10.00 3.56
CA LYS A 262 -8.94 10.40 2.20
C LYS A 262 -8.59 9.15 1.43
N LYS A 263 -9.24 8.94 0.28
CA LYS A 263 -9.00 7.77 -0.56
C LYS A 263 -7.51 7.65 -0.89
N PRO A 264 -6.81 6.59 -0.48
CA PRO A 264 -5.40 6.40 -0.84
C PRO A 264 -5.22 6.11 -2.34
N ALA A 265 -6.25 5.54 -2.97
CA ALA A 265 -6.32 5.33 -4.42
C ALA A 265 -7.76 5.61 -4.90
N PRO A 266 -7.98 5.96 -6.16
CA PRO A 266 -9.29 6.35 -6.69
C PRO A 266 -10.40 5.33 -6.48
N TYR A 267 -10.06 4.04 -6.47
CA TYR A 267 -10.97 2.92 -6.33
C TYR A 267 -11.10 2.40 -4.88
N ILE A 268 -10.47 3.04 -3.91
CA ILE A 268 -10.57 2.69 -2.48
C ILE A 268 -11.51 3.69 -1.81
N ASN A 269 -12.81 3.37 -1.82
CA ASN A 269 -13.85 4.29 -1.37
C ASN A 269 -13.88 4.48 0.16
N ASP A 270 -13.68 3.38 0.88
CA ASP A 270 -13.80 3.27 2.33
C ASP A 270 -12.96 2.12 2.89
N LEU A 271 -13.03 1.89 4.19
CA LEU A 271 -12.31 0.83 4.89
C LEU A 271 -12.74 -0.56 4.40
N HIS A 272 -14.01 -0.81 4.13
CA HIS A 272 -14.50 -2.11 3.65
C HIS A 272 -13.95 -2.43 2.27
N THR A 273 -13.96 -1.44 1.37
CA THR A 273 -13.31 -1.54 0.05
C THR A 273 -11.82 -1.87 0.19
N LEU A 274 -11.12 -1.19 1.11
CA LEU A 274 -9.70 -1.42 1.35
C LEU A 274 -9.43 -2.81 1.94
N LEU A 275 -10.25 -3.25 2.88
CA LEU A 275 -10.14 -4.58 3.48
C LEU A 275 -10.25 -5.66 2.40
N MET A 276 -11.26 -5.59 1.54
CA MET A 276 -11.43 -6.56 0.48
C MET A 276 -10.42 -6.40 -0.66
N PHE A 277 -9.93 -5.17 -0.93
CA PHE A 277 -8.81 -4.94 -1.85
C PHE A 277 -7.60 -5.81 -1.51
N SER A 278 -7.28 -6.00 -0.23
CA SER A 278 -6.13 -6.79 0.20
C SER A 278 -6.13 -8.25 -0.32
N GLY A 279 -7.31 -8.81 -0.56
CA GLY A 279 -7.45 -10.13 -1.18
C GLY A 279 -7.85 -10.07 -2.66
N LEU A 280 -8.89 -9.29 -2.99
CA LEU A 280 -9.49 -9.31 -4.32
C LEU A 280 -8.62 -8.67 -5.41
N ASP A 281 -7.57 -7.95 -5.07
CA ASP A 281 -6.63 -7.45 -6.08
C ASP A 281 -5.89 -8.59 -6.81
N LEU A 282 -5.83 -9.79 -6.22
CA LEU A 282 -5.38 -11.02 -6.88
C LEU A 282 -6.17 -11.34 -8.16
N PHE A 283 -7.41 -10.89 -8.26
CA PHE A 283 -8.24 -11.12 -9.45
C PHE A 283 -7.72 -10.40 -10.70
N ARG A 284 -6.84 -9.41 -10.55
CA ARG A 284 -6.12 -8.84 -11.70
C ARG A 284 -5.38 -9.90 -12.52
N GLY A 285 -4.97 -10.99 -11.86
CA GLY A 285 -4.37 -12.16 -12.51
C GLY A 285 -5.37 -13.12 -13.18
N THR A 286 -6.66 -12.80 -13.20
CA THR A 286 -7.75 -13.63 -13.73
C THR A 286 -8.62 -12.86 -14.72
N ASN A 287 -9.56 -13.57 -15.36
CA ASN A 287 -10.61 -12.97 -16.19
C ASN A 287 -11.91 -12.70 -15.41
N ILE A 288 -11.83 -12.35 -14.13
CA ILE A 288 -12.99 -12.00 -13.29
C ILE A 288 -12.93 -10.50 -13.00
N ASN A 289 -14.03 -9.78 -13.24
CA ASN A 289 -14.14 -8.38 -12.81
C ASN A 289 -14.39 -8.31 -11.29
N VAL A 290 -13.77 -7.35 -10.62
CA VAL A 290 -13.89 -7.12 -9.16
C VAL A 290 -14.67 -5.86 -8.82
N GLY A 291 -15.77 -5.60 -9.53
CA GLY A 291 -16.54 -4.38 -9.37
C GLY A 291 -15.84 -3.13 -9.90
N PHE A 292 -14.64 -3.27 -10.49
CA PHE A 292 -13.92 -2.17 -11.09
C PHE A 292 -14.70 -1.62 -12.29
N GLY A 293 -14.97 -0.31 -12.31
CA GLY A 293 -15.87 0.34 -13.25
C GLY A 293 -17.32 0.42 -12.75
N THR A 294 -17.55 0.20 -11.46
CA THR A 294 -18.82 0.42 -10.74
C THR A 294 -18.56 1.26 -9.48
N ASP A 295 -19.62 1.59 -8.74
CA ASP A 295 -19.54 2.27 -7.44
C ASP A 295 -19.09 1.34 -6.29
N HIS A 296 -18.94 0.03 -6.56
CA HIS A 296 -18.62 -1.01 -5.58
C HIS A 296 -17.33 -1.80 -5.94
N PRO A 297 -16.18 -1.11 -6.20
CA PRO A 297 -14.93 -1.79 -6.47
C PRO A 297 -14.54 -2.67 -5.28
N TYR A 298 -14.05 -3.88 -5.57
CA TYR A 298 -13.62 -4.90 -4.59
C TYR A 298 -14.71 -5.43 -3.63
N LEU A 299 -15.93 -4.87 -3.67
CA LEU A 299 -17.08 -5.42 -2.96
C LEU A 299 -17.98 -6.27 -3.88
N TRP A 300 -17.90 -6.07 -5.19
CA TRP A 300 -18.56 -6.90 -6.19
C TRP A 300 -17.53 -7.68 -7.00
N PHE A 301 -17.88 -8.90 -7.40
CA PHE A 301 -17.09 -9.64 -8.36
C PHE A 301 -17.99 -10.47 -9.28
N GLY A 302 -17.55 -10.70 -10.51
CA GLY A 302 -18.34 -11.47 -11.47
C GLY A 302 -17.79 -11.46 -12.89
N SER A 303 -18.58 -12.06 -13.76
CA SER A 303 -18.29 -12.15 -15.18
C SER A 303 -19.58 -12.41 -15.99
N PRO A 304 -19.58 -12.22 -17.32
CA PRO A 304 -20.73 -12.55 -18.16
C PRO A 304 -21.09 -14.04 -18.19
N TRP A 305 -20.18 -14.92 -17.81
CA TRP A 305 -20.36 -16.38 -17.85
C TRP A 305 -20.65 -17.01 -16.48
N LEU A 306 -20.63 -16.24 -15.39
CA LEU A 306 -20.84 -16.77 -14.05
C LEU A 306 -22.31 -17.12 -13.81
N ALA A 307 -22.58 -18.32 -13.35
CA ALA A 307 -23.88 -18.71 -12.81
C ALA A 307 -23.96 -18.34 -11.31
N ALA A 308 -24.23 -17.04 -11.02
CA ALA A 308 -24.09 -16.47 -9.69
C ALA A 308 -24.86 -17.22 -8.60
N GLY A 309 -26.12 -17.59 -8.83
CA GLY A 309 -26.91 -18.33 -7.83
C GLY A 309 -26.32 -19.68 -7.46
N TYR A 310 -25.89 -20.46 -8.45
CA TYR A 310 -25.21 -21.73 -8.20
C TYR A 310 -23.87 -21.53 -7.48
N PHE A 311 -23.13 -20.49 -7.86
CA PHE A 311 -21.85 -20.16 -7.26
C PHE A 311 -22.00 -19.70 -5.80
N SER A 312 -23.00 -18.86 -5.51
CA SER A 312 -23.34 -18.42 -4.15
C SER A 312 -23.64 -19.60 -3.24
N GLU A 313 -24.52 -20.53 -3.70
CA GLU A 313 -24.84 -21.74 -2.93
C GLU A 313 -23.58 -22.54 -2.55
N LYS A 314 -22.58 -22.61 -3.43
CA LYS A 314 -21.32 -23.31 -3.14
C LYS A 314 -20.43 -22.55 -2.16
N LEU A 315 -20.37 -21.23 -2.27
CA LEU A 315 -19.62 -20.38 -1.32
C LEU A 315 -20.23 -20.42 0.08
N ASP A 316 -21.55 -20.33 0.20
CA ASP A 316 -22.26 -20.34 1.49
C ASP A 316 -21.99 -21.63 2.28
N ARG A 317 -21.81 -22.75 1.57
CA ARG A 317 -21.44 -24.03 2.21
C ARG A 317 -20.04 -24.02 2.82
N LEU A 318 -19.14 -23.15 2.35
CA LEU A 318 -17.78 -23.02 2.88
C LEU A 318 -17.71 -22.19 4.16
N LYS A 319 -18.77 -21.43 4.47
CA LYS A 319 -18.89 -20.62 5.70
C LYS A 319 -17.65 -19.74 5.94
N LEU A 320 -17.26 -18.97 4.93
CA LEU A 320 -16.13 -18.05 5.03
C LEU A 320 -16.39 -17.04 6.15
N PRO A 321 -15.42 -16.81 7.06
CA PRO A 321 -15.66 -16.02 8.26
C PRO A 321 -15.82 -14.53 7.92
N GLY A 322 -16.78 -13.86 8.57
CA GLY A 322 -16.99 -12.42 8.51
C GLY A 322 -17.54 -11.87 7.19
N VAL A 323 -17.98 -12.76 6.28
CA VAL A 323 -18.56 -12.34 4.99
C VAL A 323 -19.82 -13.14 4.65
N GLU A 324 -20.73 -12.48 3.96
CA GLU A 324 -21.89 -13.07 3.29
C GLU A 324 -21.88 -12.67 1.82
N PHE A 325 -22.58 -13.46 0.98
CA PHE A 325 -22.62 -13.27 -0.46
C PHE A 325 -24.04 -13.07 -0.94
N LYS A 326 -24.28 -12.03 -1.75
CA LYS A 326 -25.57 -11.75 -2.35
C LYS A 326 -25.44 -11.64 -3.85
N GLU A 327 -26.38 -12.21 -4.60
CA GLU A 327 -26.38 -12.10 -6.05
C GLU A 327 -26.54 -10.66 -6.52
N VAL A 328 -25.77 -10.29 -7.52
CA VAL A 328 -25.82 -8.98 -8.17
C VAL A 328 -25.64 -9.13 -9.68
N THR A 329 -26.33 -8.27 -10.44
CA THR A 329 -26.07 -8.08 -11.87
C THR A 329 -25.63 -6.66 -12.08
N TYR A 330 -24.48 -6.46 -12.74
CA TYR A 330 -23.90 -5.15 -12.94
C TYR A 330 -23.24 -5.02 -14.31
N ARG A 331 -22.95 -3.79 -14.70
CA ARG A 331 -22.27 -3.47 -15.94
C ARG A 331 -21.09 -2.56 -15.62
N PRO A 332 -19.84 -3.05 -15.70
CA PRO A 332 -18.67 -2.20 -15.54
C PRO A 332 -18.61 -1.16 -16.67
N VAL A 333 -18.25 0.07 -16.33
CA VAL A 333 -18.07 1.16 -17.31
C VAL A 333 -16.74 1.84 -17.03
N GLY A 334 -15.90 1.92 -18.05
CA GLY A 334 -14.62 2.62 -17.97
C GLY A 334 -14.83 4.11 -17.68
N SER A 335 -14.01 4.66 -16.83
CA SER A 335 -13.94 6.08 -16.54
C SER A 335 -12.74 6.70 -17.26
N PRO A 336 -12.87 7.88 -17.87
CA PRO A 336 -11.72 8.58 -18.46
C PRO A 336 -10.68 9.00 -17.41
N TYR A 337 -11.05 8.95 -16.13
CA TYR A 337 -10.16 9.26 -15.01
C TYR A 337 -9.29 8.09 -14.58
N TYR A 338 -9.59 6.86 -15.00
CA TYR A 338 -8.77 5.69 -14.70
C TYR A 338 -8.02 5.27 -15.97
N ASN A 339 -6.71 5.28 -15.98
CA ASN A 339 -5.88 4.74 -17.08
C ASN A 339 -6.05 3.23 -17.28
N ARG A 340 -7.16 2.67 -16.78
CA ARG A 340 -7.44 1.25 -16.81
C ARG A 340 -8.88 0.98 -17.21
N VAL A 341 -9.04 0.32 -18.35
CA VAL A 341 -10.35 -0.16 -18.81
C VAL A 341 -10.74 -1.37 -17.95
N PRO A 342 -11.95 -1.37 -17.32
CA PRO A 342 -12.42 -2.51 -16.55
C PRO A 342 -12.59 -3.73 -17.45
N GLN A 343 -12.43 -4.92 -16.86
CA GLN A 343 -12.80 -6.15 -17.57
C GLN A 343 -14.30 -6.12 -17.86
N TYR A 344 -14.68 -6.58 -19.05
CA TYR A 344 -16.06 -6.60 -19.51
C TYR A 344 -16.73 -5.22 -19.60
N ASP A 345 -15.95 -4.19 -19.94
CA ASP A 345 -16.46 -2.83 -20.13
C ASP A 345 -17.73 -2.82 -21.01
N GLY A 346 -18.79 -2.17 -20.52
CA GLY A 346 -20.10 -2.10 -21.18
C GLY A 346 -20.89 -3.41 -21.27
N ARG A 347 -20.37 -4.54 -20.78
CA ARG A 347 -21.07 -5.84 -20.81
C ARG A 347 -21.73 -6.14 -19.47
N SER A 348 -22.90 -6.79 -19.52
CA SER A 348 -23.56 -7.27 -18.31
C SER A 348 -22.78 -8.43 -17.70
N CYS A 349 -22.48 -8.33 -16.40
CA CYS A 349 -21.87 -9.37 -15.59
C CYS A 349 -22.89 -9.88 -14.57
N SER A 350 -22.97 -11.19 -14.42
CA SER A 350 -23.59 -11.86 -13.29
C SER A 350 -22.51 -12.07 -12.22
N GLY A 351 -22.81 -11.77 -10.97
CA GLY A 351 -21.79 -11.79 -9.93
C GLY A 351 -22.36 -11.83 -8.52
N LEU A 352 -21.48 -11.64 -7.57
CA LEU A 352 -21.82 -11.56 -6.15
C LEU A 352 -21.29 -10.27 -5.55
N GLU A 353 -22.09 -9.73 -4.63
CA GLU A 353 -21.70 -8.71 -3.66
C GLU A 353 -21.16 -9.41 -2.41
N ILE A 354 -20.06 -8.90 -1.89
CA ILE A 354 -19.48 -9.32 -0.61
C ILE A 354 -19.96 -8.35 0.45
N ILE A 355 -20.70 -8.85 1.42
CA ILE A 355 -21.18 -8.12 2.57
C ILE A 355 -20.29 -8.49 3.74
N ILE A 356 -19.59 -7.52 4.31
CA ILE A 356 -18.78 -7.71 5.50
C ILE A 356 -19.72 -7.69 6.70
N THR A 357 -19.82 -8.82 7.40
CA THR A 357 -20.65 -8.97 8.60
C THR A 357 -19.85 -8.79 9.88
N ASP A 358 -18.55 -9.08 9.83
CA ASP A 358 -17.62 -8.89 10.94
C ASP A 358 -16.20 -8.68 10.40
N GLN A 359 -15.71 -7.43 10.44
CA GLN A 359 -14.40 -7.07 9.91
C GLN A 359 -13.24 -7.73 10.68
N ASP A 360 -13.48 -8.15 11.93
CA ASP A 360 -12.46 -8.84 12.72
C ASP A 360 -12.29 -10.30 12.35
N LEU A 361 -13.30 -10.90 11.77
CA LEU A 361 -13.26 -12.29 11.32
C LEU A 361 -12.85 -12.43 9.84
N VAL A 362 -13.01 -11.36 9.05
CA VAL A 362 -12.70 -11.40 7.61
C VAL A 362 -11.23 -11.74 7.38
N LYS A 363 -11.03 -12.70 6.47
CA LYS A 363 -9.73 -13.09 5.91
C LYS A 363 -9.74 -12.85 4.39
N PRO A 364 -9.42 -11.66 3.94
CA PRO A 364 -9.59 -11.27 2.54
C PRO A 364 -8.79 -12.12 1.56
N VAL A 365 -7.54 -12.49 1.89
CA VAL A 365 -6.68 -13.30 1.02
C VAL A 365 -7.20 -14.72 0.94
N GLU A 366 -7.63 -15.32 2.07
CA GLU A 366 -8.27 -16.64 2.08
C GLU A 366 -9.60 -16.62 1.31
N THR A 367 -10.40 -15.59 1.48
CA THR A 367 -11.66 -15.38 0.74
C THR A 367 -11.41 -15.30 -0.77
N ALA A 368 -10.48 -14.46 -1.20
CA ALA A 368 -10.16 -14.27 -2.62
C ALA A 368 -9.62 -15.55 -3.26
N THR A 369 -8.69 -16.22 -2.62
CA THR A 369 -8.09 -17.46 -3.13
C THR A 369 -9.08 -18.63 -3.15
N THR A 370 -10.01 -18.66 -2.18
CA THR A 370 -11.14 -19.60 -2.17
C THR A 370 -12.06 -19.37 -3.35
N ILE A 371 -12.46 -18.12 -3.61
CA ILE A 371 -13.30 -17.76 -4.75
C ILE A 371 -12.60 -18.13 -6.07
N ILE A 372 -11.33 -17.78 -6.25
CA ILE A 372 -10.55 -18.12 -7.46
C ILE A 372 -10.51 -19.65 -7.68
N THR A 373 -10.23 -20.40 -6.61
CA THR A 373 -10.17 -21.87 -6.68
C THR A 373 -11.52 -22.46 -7.08
N LEU A 374 -12.60 -22.00 -6.45
CA LEU A 374 -13.94 -22.47 -6.74
C LEU A 374 -14.40 -22.08 -8.15
N MET A 375 -14.06 -20.87 -8.62
CA MET A 375 -14.31 -20.43 -10.00
C MET A 375 -13.68 -21.38 -11.02
N ASN A 376 -12.42 -21.72 -10.85
CA ASN A 376 -11.74 -22.66 -11.74
C ASN A 376 -12.37 -24.08 -11.70
N GLN A 377 -12.78 -24.54 -10.50
CA GLN A 377 -13.39 -25.86 -10.35
C GLN A 377 -14.75 -25.96 -11.02
N LEU A 378 -15.60 -24.94 -10.90
CA LEU A 378 -16.97 -24.91 -11.41
C LEU A 378 -17.07 -24.46 -12.87
N HIS A 379 -16.14 -23.61 -13.31
CA HIS A 379 -16.11 -23.02 -14.64
C HIS A 379 -14.75 -23.23 -15.33
N PRO A 380 -14.25 -24.47 -15.46
CA PRO A 380 -12.88 -24.74 -15.93
C PRO A 380 -12.65 -24.37 -17.41
N ARG A 381 -13.71 -24.16 -18.19
CA ARG A 381 -13.61 -23.77 -19.60
C ARG A 381 -13.60 -22.24 -19.77
N GLU A 382 -14.31 -21.55 -18.91
CA GLU A 382 -14.52 -20.09 -18.97
C GLU A 382 -13.46 -19.35 -18.16
N PHE A 383 -13.05 -19.92 -17.01
CA PHE A 383 -12.03 -19.31 -16.15
C PHE A 383 -10.66 -19.30 -16.84
N GLN A 384 -9.99 -18.18 -16.81
CA GLN A 384 -8.66 -18.00 -17.41
C GLN A 384 -7.76 -17.17 -16.51
N TRP A 385 -6.50 -17.57 -16.41
CA TRP A 385 -5.44 -16.70 -15.90
C TRP A 385 -5.10 -15.63 -16.92
N ARG A 386 -4.80 -14.43 -16.45
CA ARG A 386 -4.36 -13.32 -17.32
C ARG A 386 -2.85 -13.21 -17.30
N GLY A 387 -2.29 -13.01 -18.50
CA GLY A 387 -0.84 -12.91 -18.64
C GLY A 387 -0.10 -14.19 -18.27
N HIS A 388 1.16 -14.29 -18.61
CA HIS A 388 1.93 -15.48 -18.28
C HIS A 388 2.28 -15.40 -16.82
N ASP A 389 2.51 -15.29 -15.90
CA ASP A 389 2.92 -15.33 -14.49
C ASP A 389 2.41 -14.15 -13.66
N TYR A 390 1.39 -13.41 -14.14
CA TYR A 390 0.99 -12.19 -13.46
C TYR A 390 0.39 -12.49 -12.08
N ILE A 391 -0.42 -13.55 -11.97
CA ILE A 391 -0.94 -14.01 -10.68
C ILE A 391 0.18 -14.43 -9.72
N ASP A 392 1.23 -15.06 -10.24
CA ASP A 392 2.36 -15.52 -9.43
C ASP A 392 3.14 -14.31 -8.85
N LYS A 393 3.27 -13.22 -9.62
CA LYS A 393 3.86 -11.96 -9.15
C LYS A 393 3.00 -11.27 -8.10
N LEU A 394 1.68 -11.21 -8.31
CA LEU A 394 0.74 -10.67 -7.32
C LEU A 394 0.77 -11.49 -6.02
N PHE A 395 0.69 -12.80 -6.14
CA PHE A 395 0.69 -13.71 -5.00
C PHE A 395 2.08 -13.85 -4.35
N GLY A 396 3.14 -13.54 -5.10
CA GLY A 396 4.53 -13.68 -4.66
C GLY A 396 5.09 -15.09 -4.82
N SER A 397 4.33 -16.01 -5.43
CA SER A 397 4.74 -17.39 -5.75
C SER A 397 3.77 -18.04 -6.71
N ASP A 398 4.17 -19.16 -7.32
CA ASP A 398 3.30 -20.01 -8.16
C ASP A 398 2.31 -20.86 -7.36
N MET A 399 2.36 -20.80 -6.02
CA MET A 399 1.60 -21.65 -5.11
C MET A 399 0.10 -21.66 -5.43
N LEU A 400 -0.52 -20.49 -5.62
CA LEU A 400 -1.96 -20.39 -5.91
C LEU A 400 -2.29 -21.08 -7.23
N ARG A 401 -1.56 -20.79 -8.29
CA ARG A 401 -1.80 -21.35 -9.62
C ARG A 401 -1.60 -22.88 -9.64
N VAL A 402 -0.54 -23.35 -9.01
CA VAL A 402 -0.25 -24.80 -8.87
C VAL A 402 -1.34 -25.49 -8.05
N PHE A 403 -1.77 -24.88 -6.95
CA PHE A 403 -2.83 -25.43 -6.10
C PHE A 403 -4.16 -25.55 -6.85
N VAL A 404 -4.56 -24.50 -7.56
CA VAL A 404 -5.80 -24.50 -8.37
C VAL A 404 -5.76 -25.61 -9.43
N ALA A 405 -4.62 -25.84 -10.07
CA ALA A 405 -4.45 -26.92 -11.04
C ALA A 405 -4.61 -28.33 -10.42
N GLN A 406 -4.31 -28.48 -9.14
CA GLN A 406 -4.47 -29.77 -8.41
C GLN A 406 -5.93 -30.09 -8.05
N LYS A 407 -6.86 -29.15 -8.24
CA LYS A 407 -8.29 -29.28 -7.92
C LYS A 407 -8.58 -29.72 -6.48
N LYS A 408 -7.71 -29.34 -5.54
CA LYS A 408 -7.89 -29.59 -4.11
C LYS A 408 -8.99 -28.70 -3.52
N PRO A 409 -9.62 -29.10 -2.40
CA PRO A 409 -10.56 -28.22 -1.70
C PRO A 409 -9.88 -26.89 -1.29
N PRO A 410 -10.55 -25.73 -1.44
CA PRO A 410 -9.96 -24.43 -1.13
C PRO A 410 -9.37 -24.33 0.29
N SER A 411 -9.98 -24.98 1.27
CA SER A 411 -9.55 -24.98 2.68
C SER A 411 -8.14 -25.54 2.92
N TYR A 412 -7.53 -26.22 1.96
CA TYR A 412 -6.16 -26.71 2.07
C TYR A 412 -5.11 -25.70 1.61
N LEU A 413 -5.53 -24.54 1.09
CA LEU A 413 -4.61 -23.55 0.54
C LEU A 413 -4.06 -22.62 1.63
N SER A 414 -4.91 -22.00 2.44
CA SER A 414 -4.48 -21.04 3.47
C SER A 414 -3.45 -21.61 4.47
N PRO A 415 -3.52 -22.88 4.92
CA PRO A 415 -2.47 -23.44 5.77
C PRO A 415 -1.07 -23.42 5.16
N GLN A 416 -0.93 -23.33 3.83
CA GLN A 416 0.38 -23.40 3.17
C GLN A 416 1.24 -22.17 3.38
N TRP A 417 0.65 -21.00 3.67
CA TRP A 417 1.40 -19.78 3.97
C TRP A 417 1.40 -19.39 5.46
N MET A 418 0.74 -20.15 6.34
CA MET A 418 0.76 -19.87 7.79
C MET A 418 2.18 -19.79 8.36
N HIS A 419 3.10 -20.58 7.83
CA HIS A 419 4.49 -20.53 8.26
C HIS A 419 5.16 -19.19 7.92
N ASP A 420 4.85 -18.63 6.75
CA ASP A 420 5.34 -17.31 6.33
C ASP A 420 4.77 -16.20 7.23
N GLU A 421 3.47 -16.28 7.56
CA GLU A 421 2.82 -15.34 8.49
C GLU A 421 3.46 -15.39 9.87
N MET A 422 3.71 -16.59 10.41
CA MET A 422 4.37 -16.78 11.71
C MET A 422 5.79 -16.23 11.72
N LYS A 423 6.58 -16.54 10.68
CA LYS A 423 7.95 -16.02 10.54
C LYS A 423 7.96 -14.50 10.47
N PHE A 424 7.10 -13.92 9.65
CA PHE A 424 7.02 -12.47 9.51
C PHE A 424 6.51 -11.81 10.80
N SER A 425 5.55 -12.43 11.48
CA SER A 425 5.06 -11.95 12.77
C SER A 425 6.17 -11.84 13.82
N GLU A 426 7.09 -12.80 13.87
CA GLU A 426 8.25 -12.74 14.75
C GLU A 426 9.28 -11.71 14.27
N PHE A 427 9.63 -11.75 12.98
CA PHE A 427 10.62 -10.87 12.38
C PHE A 427 10.28 -9.38 12.54
N ARG A 428 9.01 -8.99 12.32
CA ARG A 428 8.60 -7.59 12.39
C ARG A 428 8.68 -6.96 13.78
N LYS A 429 8.73 -7.78 14.86
CA LYS A 429 8.74 -7.28 16.25
C LYS A 429 9.85 -6.28 16.52
N SER A 430 11.02 -6.45 15.89
CA SER A 430 12.17 -5.56 16.05
C SER A 430 11.97 -4.17 15.45
N PHE A 431 10.90 -3.96 14.68
CA PHE A 431 10.65 -2.70 13.95
C PHE A 431 9.36 -2.02 14.39
N LEU A 432 8.64 -2.59 15.37
CA LEU A 432 7.37 -2.04 15.85
C LEU A 432 7.61 -0.79 16.67
N LEU A 433 6.89 0.28 16.34
CA LEU A 433 6.90 1.56 17.05
C LEU A 433 5.75 1.66 18.06
N TYR A 434 4.69 0.90 17.86
CA TYR A 434 3.45 0.99 18.62
C TYR A 434 3.05 -0.36 19.21
N ASN A 435 2.31 -0.31 20.32
CA ASN A 435 1.79 -1.49 21.04
C ASN A 435 0.47 -2.03 20.43
#